data_59cd8c18cade773a0e43db46a07f2153
#
_entry.id   59cd8c18cade773a0e43db46a07f2153
#
_cell.length_a   1.000
_cell.length_b   1.000
_cell.length_c   1.000
_cell.angle_alpha   90.00
_cell.angle_beta   90.00
_cell.angle_gamma   90.00
#
_symmetry.space_group_name_H-M   'P 1'
#
loop_
_entity.id
_entity.type
_entity.pdbx_description
1 polymer ?
#
loop_
_entity_poly.entity_id
_entity_poly.type
_entity_poly.pdbx_seq_one_letter_code
_entity_poly.pdbx_strand_id
1 'polypeptide(L)'
;MFNVACNDEEEIVPSNYEKNWLVVEDNPSDQLDHTRYEVFQKTGIPVYYNDTIGSEQRTTLAGQPYTYYEVLQVFYNPGSATPTEKTANYTIPQRRSDVLPVVEFLRDEVFPQLPKELYVPSVLLTDTLNSTSGTIAFKGLNTIVLSNVNKFTSMNAAERKSYSAAFLRAVVASSMMSHEEQWLEENFFELTYAVNRDNIAYLYSTATIGYAVYKALSNFPVEEQKLAKLGFIGTRTKPTPGSAERLWYVPEKAQDVSQFCEAIFTYSEAEFTELHGDEPVVMAKFHVLRERIKKYGFNLE
;
A
#
# COMPACT_ATOMS: atom_id res chain seq x y z
N MET A 1 8.56 -57.04 -34.29
CA MET A 1 8.25 -56.52 -32.96
C MET A 1 7.65 -55.14 -33.15
N PHE A 2 6.35 -55.01 -32.98
CA PHE A 2 5.66 -53.72 -33.06
C PHE A 2 5.61 -53.17 -31.65
N ASN A 3 6.24 -52.01 -31.43
CA ASN A 3 6.02 -51.23 -30.20
C ASN A 3 4.67 -50.52 -30.29
N VAL A 4 3.71 -51.02 -29.56
CA VAL A 4 2.47 -50.29 -29.26
C VAL A 4 2.86 -49.26 -28.17
N ALA A 5 3.05 -48.00 -28.57
CA ALA A 5 3.05 -46.90 -27.61
C ALA A 5 1.60 -46.75 -27.09
N CYS A 6 1.40 -46.92 -25.79
CA CYS A 6 0.15 -46.58 -25.16
C CYS A 6 -0.02 -45.05 -25.28
N ASN A 7 -0.95 -44.63 -26.10
CA ASN A 7 -1.38 -43.24 -26.24
C ASN A 7 -2.69 -43.08 -25.45
N ASP A 8 -2.62 -43.41 -24.14
CA ASP A 8 -3.64 -42.99 -23.18
C ASP A 8 -3.09 -41.77 -22.42
N GLU A 9 -2.85 -40.69 -23.13
CA GLU A 9 -2.80 -39.38 -22.49
C GLU A 9 -4.26 -39.04 -22.16
N GLU A 10 -4.64 -39.21 -20.90
CA GLU A 10 -5.86 -38.61 -20.38
C GLU A 10 -5.86 -37.12 -20.73
N GLU A 11 -6.91 -36.68 -21.40
CA GLU A 11 -7.13 -35.29 -21.72
C GLU A 11 -7.01 -34.48 -20.41
N ILE A 12 -5.93 -33.70 -20.28
CA ILE A 12 -5.74 -32.83 -19.09
C ILE A 12 -6.88 -31.84 -19.14
N VAL A 13 -7.92 -32.11 -18.36
CA VAL A 13 -8.99 -31.12 -18.11
C VAL A 13 -8.34 -29.94 -17.42
N PRO A 14 -8.32 -28.75 -18.03
CA PRO A 14 -7.75 -27.57 -17.39
C PRO A 14 -8.43 -27.39 -16.04
N SER A 15 -7.67 -27.42 -14.96
CA SER A 15 -8.18 -26.93 -13.70
C SER A 15 -8.63 -25.49 -13.94
N ASN A 16 -9.74 -25.03 -13.34
CA ASN A 16 -10.28 -23.66 -13.48
C ASN A 16 -9.26 -22.55 -13.09
N TYR A 17 -8.03 -22.72 -13.50
CA TYR A 17 -6.88 -21.84 -13.29
C TYR A 17 -7.08 -20.48 -13.92
N GLU A 18 -7.92 -20.43 -14.96
CA GLU A 18 -8.18 -19.22 -15.72
C GLU A 18 -9.40 -18.44 -15.23
N LYS A 19 -10.09 -18.93 -14.20
CA LYS A 19 -11.25 -18.21 -13.66
C LYS A 19 -10.81 -16.91 -13.04
N ASN A 20 -11.25 -15.80 -13.63
CA ASN A 20 -11.08 -14.50 -13.01
C ASN A 20 -12.06 -14.35 -11.82
N TRP A 21 -11.52 -14.39 -10.61
CA TRP A 21 -12.28 -14.19 -9.39
C TRP A 21 -12.47 -12.72 -9.02
N LEU A 22 -11.69 -11.80 -9.63
CA LEU A 22 -11.75 -10.38 -9.37
C LEU A 22 -12.87 -9.72 -10.21
N VAL A 23 -14.09 -10.23 -10.03
CA VAL A 23 -15.29 -9.76 -10.72
C VAL A 23 -16.37 -9.45 -9.69
N VAL A 24 -17.10 -8.35 -9.89
CA VAL A 24 -18.27 -7.99 -9.08
C VAL A 24 -19.51 -8.22 -9.92
N GLU A 25 -20.41 -9.09 -9.43
CA GLU A 25 -21.71 -9.32 -10.04
C GLU A 25 -22.72 -8.28 -9.57
N ASP A 26 -23.66 -7.93 -10.45
CA ASP A 26 -24.72 -6.98 -10.11
C ASP A 26 -25.77 -7.63 -9.20
N ASN A 27 -26.22 -6.88 -8.19
CA ASN A 27 -27.38 -7.19 -7.39
C ASN A 27 -28.25 -5.95 -7.23
N PRO A 28 -29.15 -5.67 -8.19
CA PRO A 28 -29.98 -4.46 -8.18
C PRO A 28 -30.94 -4.35 -6.97
N SER A 29 -31.17 -5.45 -6.26
CA SER A 29 -32.00 -5.45 -5.05
C SER A 29 -31.25 -5.01 -3.78
N ASP A 30 -29.93 -4.82 -3.87
CA ASP A 30 -29.06 -4.41 -2.77
C ASP A 30 -28.22 -3.20 -3.18
N GLN A 31 -28.44 -2.06 -2.55
CA GLN A 31 -27.79 -0.82 -2.90
C GLN A 31 -26.26 -0.88 -2.82
N LEU A 32 -25.71 -1.54 -1.81
CA LEU A 32 -24.25 -1.66 -1.66
C LEU A 32 -23.65 -2.48 -2.81
N ASP A 33 -24.21 -3.66 -3.08
CA ASP A 33 -23.68 -4.55 -4.10
C ASP A 33 -23.87 -3.95 -5.50
N HIS A 34 -25.00 -3.27 -5.75
CA HIS A 34 -25.21 -2.53 -6.99
C HIS A 34 -24.19 -1.38 -7.16
N THR A 35 -23.95 -0.57 -6.12
CA THR A 35 -22.95 0.50 -6.19
C THR A 35 -21.53 -0.06 -6.43
N ARG A 36 -21.18 -1.18 -5.82
CA ARG A 36 -19.88 -1.86 -6.07
C ARG A 36 -19.77 -2.33 -7.52
N TYR A 37 -20.86 -2.85 -8.09
CA TYR A 37 -20.90 -3.24 -9.49
C TYR A 37 -20.74 -2.03 -10.43
N GLU A 38 -21.43 -0.90 -10.18
CA GLU A 38 -21.26 0.34 -10.94
C GLU A 38 -19.80 0.82 -10.91
N VAL A 39 -19.15 0.80 -9.73
CA VAL A 39 -17.73 1.12 -9.57
C VAL A 39 -16.87 0.22 -10.44
N PHE A 40 -17.09 -1.09 -10.36
CA PHE A 40 -16.34 -2.07 -11.15
C PHE A 40 -16.53 -1.87 -12.66
N GLN A 41 -17.75 -1.64 -13.11
CA GLN A 41 -18.04 -1.39 -14.53
C GLN A 41 -17.35 -0.11 -15.05
N LYS A 42 -17.28 0.93 -14.22
CA LYS A 42 -16.68 2.22 -14.61
C LYS A 42 -15.17 2.22 -14.57
N THR A 43 -14.56 1.52 -13.62
CA THR A 43 -13.13 1.63 -13.30
C THR A 43 -12.35 0.36 -13.56
N GLY A 44 -13.00 -0.80 -13.65
CA GLY A 44 -12.37 -2.11 -13.64
C GLY A 44 -11.84 -2.54 -12.27
N ILE A 45 -12.04 -1.73 -11.20
CA ILE A 45 -11.52 -1.99 -9.86
C ILE A 45 -12.62 -2.61 -8.99
N PRO A 46 -12.53 -3.90 -8.66
CA PRO A 46 -13.48 -4.52 -7.73
C PRO A 46 -13.20 -4.07 -6.29
N VAL A 47 -14.26 -3.71 -5.57
CA VAL A 47 -14.21 -3.34 -4.16
C VAL A 47 -14.86 -4.43 -3.32
N TYR A 48 -14.13 -4.98 -2.36
CA TYR A 48 -14.57 -6.04 -1.47
C TYR A 48 -14.61 -5.56 -0.02
N TYR A 49 -15.52 -6.13 0.77
CA TYR A 49 -15.63 -5.93 2.21
C TYR A 49 -15.56 -7.27 2.97
N ASN A 50 -15.19 -8.33 2.25
CA ASN A 50 -14.83 -9.65 2.75
C ASN A 50 -13.60 -10.12 1.97
N ASP A 51 -12.66 -10.74 2.63
CA ASP A 51 -11.45 -11.27 2.00
C ASP A 51 -11.70 -12.58 1.23
N THR A 52 -12.73 -13.33 1.57
CA THR A 52 -13.19 -14.50 0.80
C THR A 52 -14.11 -14.02 -0.33
N ILE A 53 -13.59 -14.05 -1.56
CA ILE A 53 -14.27 -13.48 -2.74
C ILE A 53 -15.01 -14.50 -3.60
N GLY A 54 -14.88 -15.78 -3.29
CA GLY A 54 -15.61 -16.82 -3.99
C GLY A 54 -15.30 -18.20 -3.45
N SER A 55 -16.08 -19.17 -3.93
CA SER A 55 -15.86 -20.58 -3.63
C SER A 55 -16.32 -21.47 -4.80
N GLU A 56 -15.74 -22.66 -4.89
CA GLU A 56 -16.17 -23.69 -5.84
C GLU A 56 -15.90 -25.07 -5.28
N GLN A 57 -16.64 -26.06 -5.80
CA GLN A 57 -16.40 -27.46 -5.49
C GLN A 57 -15.26 -27.98 -6.35
N ARG A 58 -14.25 -28.54 -5.71
CA ARG A 58 -13.09 -29.19 -6.34
C ARG A 58 -12.97 -30.64 -5.87
N THR A 59 -12.17 -31.40 -6.58
CA THR A 59 -11.89 -32.80 -6.23
C THR A 59 -10.38 -32.94 -6.00
N THR A 60 -9.99 -33.62 -4.93
CA THR A 60 -8.59 -33.98 -4.69
C THR A 60 -8.11 -35.03 -5.69
N LEU A 61 -6.79 -35.22 -5.80
CA LEU A 61 -6.20 -36.29 -6.61
C LEU A 61 -6.73 -37.71 -6.23
N ALA A 62 -7.19 -37.87 -5.00
CA ALA A 62 -7.80 -39.12 -4.53
C ALA A 62 -9.33 -39.20 -4.78
N GLY A 63 -9.89 -38.27 -5.57
CA GLY A 63 -11.31 -38.25 -5.92
C GLY A 63 -12.25 -37.76 -4.81
N GLN A 64 -11.73 -37.17 -3.73
CA GLN A 64 -12.55 -36.64 -2.63
C GLN A 64 -13.00 -35.21 -2.91
N PRO A 65 -14.31 -34.90 -2.81
CA PRO A 65 -14.80 -33.54 -3.00
C PRO A 65 -14.38 -32.63 -1.82
N TYR A 66 -14.03 -31.39 -2.12
CA TYR A 66 -13.80 -30.33 -1.13
C TYR A 66 -14.24 -28.98 -1.66
N THR A 67 -14.54 -28.05 -0.76
CA THR A 67 -14.84 -26.67 -1.14
C THR A 67 -13.54 -25.85 -1.15
N TYR A 68 -13.17 -25.33 -2.31
CA TYR A 68 -12.11 -24.36 -2.46
C TYR A 68 -12.67 -22.96 -2.20
N TYR A 69 -11.93 -22.15 -1.49
CA TYR A 69 -12.23 -20.73 -1.25
C TYR A 69 -11.15 -19.87 -1.87
N GLU A 70 -11.56 -18.91 -2.71
CA GLU A 70 -10.67 -17.87 -3.20
C GLU A 70 -10.61 -16.73 -2.19
N VAL A 71 -9.40 -16.41 -1.76
CA VAL A 71 -9.14 -15.38 -0.73
C VAL A 71 -8.19 -14.33 -1.27
N LEU A 72 -8.49 -13.06 -0.99
CA LEU A 72 -7.61 -11.96 -1.35
C LEU A 72 -6.25 -12.08 -0.67
N GLN A 73 -5.21 -11.99 -1.45
CA GLN A 73 -3.83 -12.12 -0.97
C GLN A 73 -3.32 -10.78 -0.46
N VAL A 74 -3.62 -10.49 0.80
CA VAL A 74 -3.09 -9.29 1.49
C VAL A 74 -1.62 -9.46 1.81
N PHE A 75 -1.21 -10.71 2.13
CA PHE A 75 0.17 -11.03 2.47
C PHE A 75 0.76 -12.02 1.49
N TYR A 76 2.02 -11.79 1.15
CA TYR A 76 2.79 -12.76 0.42
C TYR A 76 4.13 -12.97 1.16
N ASN A 77 4.31 -14.15 1.71
CA ASN A 77 5.57 -14.57 2.31
C ASN A 77 6.05 -15.88 1.67
N PRO A 78 6.74 -15.83 0.51
CA PRO A 78 7.14 -17.01 -0.26
C PRO A 78 8.30 -17.78 0.34
N GLY A 79 8.43 -17.87 1.60
CA GLY A 79 9.59 -18.60 2.19
C GLY A 79 9.50 -18.83 3.69
N SER A 80 8.44 -18.39 4.33
CA SER A 80 8.22 -18.68 5.73
C SER A 80 7.50 -20.02 5.90
N ALA A 81 8.22 -21.02 6.41
CA ALA A 81 7.64 -22.28 6.86
C ALA A 81 6.75 -22.08 8.11
N THR A 82 6.72 -20.88 8.67
CA THR A 82 5.89 -20.52 9.82
C THR A 82 4.98 -19.33 9.47
N PRO A 83 3.66 -19.43 9.68
CA PRO A 83 2.69 -18.36 9.41
C PRO A 83 2.80 -17.15 10.37
N THR A 84 3.90 -17.00 11.10
CA THR A 84 3.99 -16.14 12.28
C THR A 84 4.33 -14.69 12.01
N GLU A 85 4.77 -14.31 10.81
CA GLU A 85 4.97 -12.90 10.47
C GLU A 85 3.88 -12.40 9.52
N LYS A 86 2.73 -12.09 10.11
CA LYS A 86 1.74 -11.26 9.43
C LYS A 86 2.32 -9.86 9.31
N THR A 87 2.66 -9.43 8.11
CA THR A 87 3.11 -8.06 7.82
C THR A 87 2.00 -7.04 8.03
N ALA A 88 0.75 -7.46 8.09
CA ALA A 88 -0.40 -6.70 8.54
C ALA A 88 -1.42 -7.57 9.25
N ASN A 89 -2.15 -7.00 10.21
CA ASN A 89 -3.37 -7.57 10.77
C ASN A 89 -4.53 -6.65 10.41
N TYR A 90 -5.68 -7.21 10.07
CA TYR A 90 -6.88 -6.46 9.77
C TYR A 90 -8.12 -7.18 10.28
N THR A 91 -9.21 -6.44 10.43
CA THR A 91 -10.54 -6.98 10.68
C THR A 91 -11.49 -6.51 9.59
N ILE A 92 -12.29 -7.42 9.05
CA ILE A 92 -13.34 -7.08 8.07
C ILE A 92 -14.44 -6.24 8.74
N PRO A 93 -15.20 -5.43 7.97
CA PRO A 93 -16.26 -4.60 8.51
C PRO A 93 -17.32 -5.43 9.24
N GLN A 94 -17.64 -5.03 10.47
CA GLN A 94 -18.65 -5.69 11.28
C GLN A 94 -20.07 -5.26 10.89
N ARG A 95 -20.22 -4.05 10.36
CA ARG A 95 -21.51 -3.50 9.95
C ARG A 95 -21.47 -3.16 8.47
N ARG A 96 -22.34 -3.80 7.71
CA ARG A 96 -22.46 -3.58 6.27
C ARG A 96 -22.89 -2.13 5.92
N SER A 97 -23.63 -1.48 6.81
CA SER A 97 -24.04 -0.07 6.66
C SER A 97 -22.87 0.92 6.62
N ASP A 98 -21.72 0.56 7.17
CA ASP A 98 -20.55 1.43 7.20
C ASP A 98 -19.77 1.38 5.87
N VAL A 99 -20.01 0.35 5.06
CA VAL A 99 -19.27 0.09 3.80
C VAL A 99 -19.73 1.00 2.68
N LEU A 100 -21.04 1.18 2.50
CA LEU A 100 -21.61 1.94 1.38
C LEU A 100 -21.05 3.38 1.28
N PRO A 101 -20.97 4.17 2.36
CA PRO A 101 -20.41 5.52 2.29
C PRO A 101 -18.96 5.57 1.80
N VAL A 102 -18.15 4.53 2.13
CA VAL A 102 -16.77 4.43 1.66
C VAL A 102 -16.71 4.07 0.17
N VAL A 103 -17.58 3.17 -0.29
CA VAL A 103 -17.66 2.81 -1.72
C VAL A 103 -18.07 4.03 -2.56
N GLU A 104 -19.05 4.80 -2.09
CA GLU A 104 -19.48 6.05 -2.74
C GLU A 104 -18.32 7.07 -2.77
N PHE A 105 -17.62 7.26 -1.67
CA PHE A 105 -16.45 8.14 -1.61
C PHE A 105 -15.34 7.71 -2.58
N LEU A 106 -15.05 6.41 -2.65
CA LEU A 106 -14.07 5.88 -3.62
C LEU A 106 -14.52 6.16 -5.05
N ARG A 107 -15.81 5.93 -5.38
CA ARG A 107 -16.38 6.17 -6.70
C ARG A 107 -16.30 7.64 -7.12
N ASP A 108 -16.64 8.54 -6.22
CA ASP A 108 -16.92 9.95 -6.54
C ASP A 108 -15.69 10.85 -6.34
N GLU A 109 -14.81 10.52 -5.37
CA GLU A 109 -13.72 11.40 -4.98
C GLU A 109 -12.33 10.81 -5.22
N VAL A 110 -12.12 9.49 -5.08
CA VAL A 110 -10.78 8.89 -5.13
C VAL A 110 -10.44 8.32 -6.50
N PHE A 111 -11.27 7.42 -7.03
CA PHE A 111 -11.00 6.76 -8.31
C PHE A 111 -10.94 7.71 -9.51
N PRO A 112 -11.70 8.82 -9.55
CA PRO A 112 -11.52 9.80 -10.62
C PRO A 112 -10.14 10.47 -10.68
N GLN A 113 -9.37 10.42 -9.59
CA GLN A 113 -8.01 10.95 -9.54
C GLN A 113 -6.97 9.96 -10.08
N LEU A 114 -7.30 8.66 -10.18
CA LEU A 114 -6.37 7.64 -10.63
C LEU A 114 -6.14 7.74 -12.15
N PRO A 115 -4.89 7.87 -12.59
CA PRO A 115 -4.55 7.68 -13.99
C PRO A 115 -4.91 6.27 -14.47
N LYS A 116 -5.36 6.17 -15.73
CA LYS A 116 -5.80 4.89 -16.32
C LYS A 116 -4.69 3.84 -16.43
N GLU A 117 -3.45 4.31 -16.50
CA GLU A 117 -2.25 3.47 -16.61
C GLU A 117 -1.86 2.82 -15.29
N LEU A 118 -2.37 3.32 -14.16
CA LEU A 118 -2.08 2.73 -12.86
C LEU A 118 -3.00 1.55 -12.57
N TYR A 119 -2.40 0.40 -12.45
CA TYR A 119 -3.11 -0.84 -12.17
C TYR A 119 -3.42 -0.99 -10.67
N VAL A 120 -4.71 -1.03 -10.35
CA VAL A 120 -5.25 -1.37 -9.03
C VAL A 120 -6.00 -2.69 -9.15
N PRO A 121 -5.45 -3.81 -8.66
CA PRO A 121 -6.07 -5.13 -8.87
C PRO A 121 -7.42 -5.28 -8.16
N SER A 122 -7.52 -4.82 -6.94
CA SER A 122 -8.75 -4.78 -6.14
C SER A 122 -8.57 -3.89 -4.91
N VAL A 123 -9.68 -3.60 -4.23
CA VAL A 123 -9.69 -2.93 -2.91
C VAL A 123 -10.40 -3.81 -1.90
N LEU A 124 -9.78 -4.01 -0.73
CA LEU A 124 -10.39 -4.65 0.43
C LEU A 124 -10.65 -3.62 1.52
N LEU A 125 -11.91 -3.39 1.85
CA LEU A 125 -12.36 -2.52 2.92
C LEU A 125 -12.31 -3.25 4.27
N THR A 126 -11.77 -2.59 5.31
CA THR A 126 -11.56 -3.17 6.64
C THR A 126 -11.90 -2.18 7.75
N ASP A 127 -12.23 -2.67 8.94
CA ASP A 127 -12.46 -1.81 10.11
C ASP A 127 -11.14 -1.41 10.78
N THR A 128 -10.18 -2.32 10.80
CA THR A 128 -8.85 -2.07 11.38
C THR A 128 -7.76 -2.57 10.44
N LEU A 129 -6.63 -1.90 10.50
CA LEU A 129 -5.40 -2.31 9.84
C LEU A 129 -4.22 -1.99 10.74
N ASN A 130 -3.34 -2.94 10.93
CA ASN A 130 -2.04 -2.73 11.56
C ASN A 130 -0.96 -3.29 10.62
N SER A 131 -0.21 -2.39 10.00
CA SER A 131 0.86 -2.75 9.07
C SER A 131 2.10 -1.91 9.30
N THR A 132 3.22 -2.34 8.76
CA THR A 132 4.48 -1.58 8.79
C THR A 132 4.46 -0.35 7.91
N SER A 133 3.54 -0.29 6.94
CA SER A 133 3.43 0.80 5.96
C SER A 133 2.26 1.75 6.24
N GLY A 134 1.61 1.63 7.38
CA GLY A 134 0.52 2.51 7.80
C GLY A 134 -0.71 1.76 8.30
N THR A 135 -1.60 2.49 8.95
CA THR A 135 -2.82 1.97 9.59
C THR A 135 -4.10 2.28 8.81
N ILE A 136 -4.01 3.09 7.74
CA ILE A 136 -5.16 3.48 6.90
C ILE A 136 -5.18 2.67 5.61
N ALA A 137 -4.05 2.63 4.88
CA ALA A 137 -3.97 1.89 3.63
C ALA A 137 -2.68 1.08 3.52
N PHE A 138 -2.77 -0.10 2.91
CA PHE A 138 -1.67 -1.03 2.69
C PHE A 138 -1.81 -1.72 1.34
N LYS A 139 -0.73 -1.77 0.54
CA LYS A 139 -0.69 -2.52 -0.72
C LYS A 139 -0.29 -3.97 -0.44
N GLY A 140 -1.26 -4.86 -0.59
CA GLY A 140 -1.04 -6.31 -0.60
C GLY A 140 -0.64 -6.83 -1.98
N LEU A 141 -0.61 -8.16 -2.14
CA LEU A 141 -0.22 -8.79 -3.41
C LEU A 141 -1.23 -8.48 -4.52
N ASN A 142 -2.50 -8.80 -4.31
CA ASN A 142 -3.57 -8.62 -5.30
C ASN A 142 -4.71 -7.71 -4.83
N THR A 143 -4.50 -6.96 -3.75
CA THR A 143 -5.49 -6.02 -3.21
C THR A 143 -4.82 -4.85 -2.50
N ILE A 144 -5.51 -3.71 -2.47
CA ILE A 144 -5.18 -2.61 -1.57
C ILE A 144 -6.17 -2.67 -0.41
N VAL A 145 -5.64 -2.84 0.80
CA VAL A 145 -6.46 -2.76 2.01
C VAL A 145 -6.67 -1.29 2.35
N LEU A 146 -7.93 -0.91 2.58
CA LEU A 146 -8.33 0.42 3.03
C LEU A 146 -9.14 0.28 4.32
N SER A 147 -8.64 0.83 5.41
CA SER A 147 -9.14 0.61 6.76
C SER A 147 -9.97 1.77 7.30
N ASN A 148 -10.40 1.66 8.56
CA ASN A 148 -11.23 2.65 9.27
C ASN A 148 -12.62 2.87 8.64
N VAL A 149 -13.19 1.85 7.99
CA VAL A 149 -14.54 1.89 7.40
C VAL A 149 -15.59 2.30 8.43
N ASN A 150 -15.51 1.73 9.63
CA ASN A 150 -16.41 2.03 10.74
C ASN A 150 -16.31 3.45 11.31
N LYS A 151 -15.27 4.22 10.93
CA LYS A 151 -15.07 5.60 11.36
C LYS A 151 -15.38 6.62 10.27
N PHE A 152 -15.49 6.18 9.04
CA PHE A 152 -15.55 7.04 7.86
C PHE A 152 -16.64 8.10 7.91
N THR A 153 -17.85 7.73 8.34
CA THR A 153 -18.99 8.67 8.43
C THR A 153 -18.79 9.79 9.44
N SER A 154 -17.90 9.60 10.42
CA SER A 154 -17.55 10.62 11.42
C SER A 154 -16.37 11.49 11.01
N MET A 155 -15.70 11.19 9.90
CA MET A 155 -14.54 11.95 9.43
C MET A 155 -14.95 13.33 8.91
N ASN A 156 -14.21 14.35 9.33
CA ASN A 156 -14.31 15.70 8.76
C ASN A 156 -13.59 15.77 7.39
N ALA A 157 -13.64 16.92 6.72
CA ALA A 157 -13.07 17.10 5.38
C ALA A 157 -11.55 16.86 5.35
N ALA A 158 -10.81 17.32 6.36
CA ALA A 158 -9.35 17.10 6.42
C ALA A 158 -8.99 15.63 6.64
N GLU A 159 -9.75 14.93 7.47
CA GLU A 159 -9.58 13.49 7.69
C GLU A 159 -9.91 12.68 6.43
N ARG A 160 -10.94 13.06 5.68
CA ARG A 160 -11.27 12.44 4.38
C ARG A 160 -10.18 12.70 3.32
N LYS A 161 -9.61 13.92 3.30
CA LYS A 161 -8.46 14.24 2.43
C LYS A 161 -7.27 13.33 2.76
N SER A 162 -6.92 13.17 4.04
CA SER A 162 -5.87 12.26 4.49
C SER A 162 -6.19 10.80 4.18
N TYR A 163 -7.46 10.40 4.25
CA TYR A 163 -7.93 9.07 3.92
C TYR A 163 -7.74 8.74 2.42
N SER A 164 -8.09 9.70 1.54
CA SER A 164 -7.81 9.62 0.11
C SER A 164 -6.30 9.57 -0.16
N ALA A 165 -5.53 10.46 0.47
CA ALA A 165 -4.08 10.52 0.31
C ALA A 165 -3.40 9.20 0.70
N ALA A 166 -3.84 8.56 1.78
CA ALA A 166 -3.31 7.26 2.20
C ALA A 166 -3.58 6.16 1.15
N PHE A 167 -4.75 6.16 0.51
CA PHE A 167 -5.05 5.23 -0.58
C PHE A 167 -4.16 5.50 -1.80
N LEU A 168 -4.10 6.74 -2.26
CA LEU A 168 -3.28 7.14 -3.41
C LEU A 168 -1.79 6.86 -3.18
N ARG A 169 -1.30 7.12 -1.97
CA ARG A 169 0.04 6.74 -1.53
C ARG A 169 0.28 5.24 -1.68
N ALA A 170 -0.64 4.40 -1.21
CA ALA A 170 -0.46 2.94 -1.27
C ALA A 170 -0.34 2.44 -2.73
N VAL A 171 -1.09 3.06 -3.66
CA VAL A 171 -0.99 2.78 -5.10
C VAL A 171 0.34 3.25 -5.66
N VAL A 172 0.65 4.54 -5.50
CA VAL A 172 1.76 5.22 -6.19
C VAL A 172 3.10 4.80 -5.63
N ALA A 173 3.28 4.80 -4.31
CA ALA A 173 4.57 4.43 -3.71
C ALA A 173 4.95 2.97 -4.05
N SER A 174 3.98 2.06 -4.05
CA SER A 174 4.23 0.67 -4.44
C SER A 174 4.61 0.55 -5.92
N SER A 175 3.94 1.28 -6.81
CA SER A 175 4.26 1.30 -8.23
C SER A 175 5.66 1.85 -8.48
N MET A 176 6.01 2.97 -7.85
CA MET A 176 7.33 3.58 -7.99
C MET A 176 8.45 2.68 -7.47
N MET A 177 8.27 2.07 -6.29
CA MET A 177 9.25 1.14 -5.72
C MET A 177 9.48 -0.11 -6.59
N SER A 178 8.46 -0.54 -7.35
CA SER A 178 8.53 -1.73 -8.20
C SER A 178 9.06 -1.46 -9.61
N HIS A 179 8.85 -0.26 -10.16
CA HIS A 179 9.10 0.01 -11.58
C HIS A 179 10.08 1.16 -11.81
N GLU A 180 10.43 1.93 -10.77
CA GLU A 180 11.24 3.14 -10.91
C GLU A 180 12.45 3.17 -9.96
N GLU A 181 12.94 2.01 -9.56
CA GLU A 181 14.04 1.87 -8.58
C GLU A 181 15.24 2.71 -8.99
N GLN A 182 15.69 2.60 -10.24
CA GLN A 182 16.85 3.36 -10.73
C GLN A 182 16.59 4.88 -10.69
N TRP A 183 15.40 5.31 -11.13
CA TRP A 183 15.07 6.74 -11.09
C TRP A 183 15.02 7.29 -9.67
N LEU A 184 14.46 6.51 -8.72
CA LEU A 184 14.42 6.87 -7.30
C LEU A 184 15.84 6.98 -6.71
N GLU A 185 16.75 6.05 -7.06
CA GLU A 185 18.14 6.12 -6.61
C GLU A 185 18.82 7.41 -7.10
N GLU A 186 18.71 7.70 -8.39
CA GLU A 186 19.42 8.79 -9.04
C GLU A 186 18.86 10.18 -8.72
N ASN A 187 17.56 10.30 -8.42
CA ASN A 187 16.89 11.60 -8.30
C ASN A 187 16.32 11.89 -6.92
N PHE A 188 15.87 10.87 -6.18
CA PHE A 188 15.20 11.06 -4.90
C PHE A 188 16.11 10.71 -3.72
N PHE A 189 16.69 9.51 -3.69
CA PHE A 189 17.57 9.08 -2.60
C PHE A 189 18.93 9.77 -2.66
N GLU A 190 19.41 10.10 -3.85
CA GLU A 190 20.66 10.84 -4.04
C GLU A 190 20.66 12.19 -3.30
N LEU A 191 19.51 12.85 -3.18
CA LEU A 191 19.38 14.10 -2.42
C LEU A 191 19.73 13.92 -0.93
N THR A 192 19.34 12.78 -0.36
CA THR A 192 19.70 12.41 1.01
C THR A 192 21.17 11.98 1.11
N TYR A 193 21.67 11.22 0.13
CA TYR A 193 23.08 10.81 0.10
C TYR A 193 24.04 12.00 -0.04
N ALA A 194 23.67 13.00 -0.85
CA ALA A 194 24.51 14.15 -1.12
C ALA A 194 24.85 14.96 0.14
N VAL A 195 23.96 15.03 1.12
CA VAL A 195 24.18 15.75 2.38
C VAL A 195 24.92 14.94 3.43
N ASN A 196 25.15 13.65 3.21
CA ASN A 196 25.86 12.80 4.17
C ASN A 196 26.68 11.67 3.48
N ARG A 197 27.53 12.07 2.54
CA ARG A 197 28.35 11.16 1.73
C ARG A 197 29.21 10.19 2.53
N ASP A 198 29.75 10.63 3.67
CA ASP A 198 30.64 9.83 4.49
C ASP A 198 29.93 8.69 5.23
N ASN A 199 28.59 8.72 5.27
CA ASN A 199 27.75 7.79 6.03
C ASN A 199 26.66 7.12 5.20
N ILE A 200 26.80 7.07 3.87
CA ILE A 200 25.80 6.49 2.95
C ILE A 200 25.37 5.09 3.36
N ALA A 201 26.32 4.24 3.78
CA ALA A 201 26.04 2.86 4.19
C ALA A 201 25.02 2.74 5.33
N TYR A 202 24.73 3.83 5.99
CA TYR A 202 23.84 3.85 7.15
C TYR A 202 22.48 4.51 6.86
N LEU A 203 22.41 5.32 5.81
CA LEU A 203 21.14 5.89 5.38
C LEU A 203 20.29 4.79 4.77
N TYR A 204 19.01 4.77 5.09
CA TYR A 204 18.05 3.75 4.64
C TYR A 204 18.38 2.32 5.08
N SER A 205 19.25 2.16 6.06
CA SER A 205 19.61 0.83 6.57
C SER A 205 18.55 0.25 7.49
N THR A 206 18.61 -1.06 7.71
CA THR A 206 17.76 -1.74 8.68
C THR A 206 17.96 -1.20 10.10
N ALA A 207 16.95 -1.33 10.94
CA ALA A 207 16.76 -0.71 12.25
C ALA A 207 17.98 -0.59 13.17
N THR A 208 18.88 -1.57 13.17
CA THR A 208 20.02 -1.63 14.11
C THR A 208 21.16 -0.70 13.69
N ILE A 209 21.37 -0.54 12.40
CA ILE A 209 22.43 0.28 11.85
C ILE A 209 22.02 1.76 11.81
N GLY A 210 20.76 2.07 11.47
CA GLY A 210 20.23 3.43 11.49
C GLY A 210 20.38 4.11 12.86
N TYR A 211 20.22 3.38 13.96
CA TYR A 211 20.46 3.90 15.31
C TYR A 211 21.95 4.18 15.58
N ALA A 212 22.84 3.29 15.15
CA ALA A 212 24.27 3.50 15.35
C ALA A 212 24.78 4.75 14.60
N VAL A 213 24.25 5.03 13.43
CA VAL A 213 24.54 6.25 12.66
C VAL A 213 24.00 7.48 13.31
N TYR A 214 22.76 7.42 13.75
CA TYR A 214 22.13 8.51 14.48
C TYR A 214 22.94 8.89 15.73
N LYS A 215 23.47 7.89 16.43
CA LYS A 215 24.36 8.09 17.59
C LYS A 215 25.80 8.46 17.20
N ALA A 216 26.30 7.99 16.06
CA ALA A 216 27.64 8.34 15.55
C ALA A 216 27.67 9.71 14.86
N LEU A 217 26.55 10.19 14.32
CA LEU A 217 26.30 11.57 13.97
C LEU A 217 26.12 12.43 15.24
N SER A 218 26.82 12.13 16.29
CA SER A 218 26.67 12.48 17.71
C SER A 218 26.66 13.97 18.04
N ASN A 219 26.76 14.81 17.05
CA ASN A 219 26.43 16.24 17.11
C ASN A 219 24.97 16.53 16.76
N PHE A 220 24.16 15.47 16.51
CA PHE A 220 22.72 15.59 16.27
C PHE A 220 21.95 15.18 17.54
N PRO A 221 21.33 16.06 18.27
CA PRO A 221 20.36 15.69 19.30
C PRO A 221 19.16 14.98 18.67
N VAL A 222 18.49 14.14 19.48
CA VAL A 222 17.40 13.20 19.15
C VAL A 222 16.08 13.91 18.83
N GLU A 223 16.07 15.00 18.08
CA GLU A 223 14.88 15.77 17.76
C GLU A 223 14.48 15.55 16.30
N GLU A 224 13.17 15.36 16.06
CA GLU A 224 12.58 15.20 14.70
C GLU A 224 13.09 16.23 13.70
N GLN A 225 13.28 17.48 14.15
CA GLN A 225 13.78 18.61 13.35
C GLN A 225 15.12 18.37 12.64
N LYS A 226 15.87 17.34 13.05
CA LYS A 226 17.19 17.08 12.47
C LYS A 226 17.20 16.02 11.39
N LEU A 227 16.21 15.14 11.37
CA LEU A 227 16.00 14.23 10.23
C LEU A 227 15.63 15.00 8.97
N ALA A 228 14.96 16.13 9.10
CA ALA A 228 14.65 17.03 8.00
C ALA A 228 15.91 17.60 7.31
N LYS A 229 17.02 17.83 8.04
CA LYS A 229 18.31 18.20 7.44
C LYS A 229 18.90 17.12 6.53
N LEU A 230 18.53 15.85 6.77
CA LEU A 230 18.88 14.73 5.91
C LEU A 230 17.84 14.49 4.81
N GLY A 231 16.77 15.27 4.78
CA GLY A 231 15.71 15.16 3.80
C GLY A 231 14.60 14.18 4.17
N PHE A 232 14.36 13.89 5.47
CA PHE A 232 13.27 13.06 5.92
C PHE A 232 12.15 13.88 6.57
N ILE A 233 10.89 13.62 6.18
CA ILE A 233 9.70 14.24 6.77
C ILE A 233 9.07 13.41 7.88
N GLY A 234 9.53 12.19 8.07
CA GLY A 234 9.03 11.29 9.11
C GLY A 234 10.14 10.42 9.66
N THR A 235 9.81 9.75 10.74
CA THR A 235 10.71 8.84 11.44
C THR A 235 10.11 7.45 11.49
N ARG A 236 10.99 6.46 11.57
CA ARG A 236 10.61 5.13 12.03
C ARG A 236 10.84 5.07 13.53
N THR A 237 9.77 5.12 14.32
CA THR A 237 9.85 4.94 15.77
C THR A 237 9.81 3.45 16.11
N LYS A 238 10.80 2.96 16.85
CA LYS A 238 10.75 1.63 17.44
C LYS A 238 10.67 1.78 18.96
N PRO A 239 9.54 1.48 19.58
CA PRO A 239 9.48 1.44 21.03
C PRO A 239 10.35 0.29 21.52
N THR A 240 11.30 0.59 22.44
CA THR A 240 12.07 -0.45 23.13
C THR A 240 11.29 -0.81 24.39
N PRO A 241 10.84 -2.06 24.56
CA PRO A 241 10.17 -2.49 25.79
C PRO A 241 11.05 -2.19 27.00
N GLY A 242 10.52 -1.44 27.98
CA GLY A 242 11.21 -1.13 29.24
C GLY A 242 12.21 0.03 29.19
N SER A 243 12.39 0.71 28.06
CA SER A 243 13.22 1.93 27.96
C SER A 243 12.35 3.19 27.99
N ALA A 244 12.78 4.19 28.76
CA ALA A 244 12.19 5.53 28.75
C ALA A 244 12.62 6.33 27.50
N GLU A 245 13.62 5.87 26.77
CA GLU A 245 14.12 6.52 25.56
C GLU A 245 13.35 6.04 24.33
N ARG A 246 12.73 6.97 23.63
CA ARG A 246 12.22 6.73 22.26
C ARG A 246 13.41 6.75 21.31
N LEU A 247 13.69 5.59 20.72
CA LEU A 247 14.69 5.49 19.67
C LEU A 247 14.07 5.90 18.34
N TRP A 248 14.61 6.94 17.73
CA TRP A 248 14.22 7.43 16.43
C TRP A 248 15.11 6.79 15.36
N TYR A 249 14.52 6.25 14.32
CA TYR A 249 15.24 5.64 13.21
C TYR A 249 14.96 6.40 11.92
N VAL A 250 15.97 6.48 11.06
CA VAL A 250 15.77 6.91 9.68
C VAL A 250 14.77 5.97 8.98
N PRO A 251 13.88 6.50 8.14
CA PRO A 251 13.00 5.67 7.34
C PRO A 251 13.79 4.71 6.44
N GLU A 252 13.22 3.55 6.15
CA GLU A 252 13.66 2.74 5.03
C GLU A 252 13.24 3.39 3.71
N LYS A 253 13.87 3.04 2.57
CA LYS A 253 13.57 3.61 1.25
C LYS A 253 12.07 3.62 0.93
N ALA A 254 11.41 2.48 1.11
CA ALA A 254 9.97 2.37 0.85
C ALA A 254 9.12 3.25 1.76
N GLN A 255 9.54 3.43 3.01
CA GLN A 255 8.85 4.32 3.95
C GLN A 255 9.04 5.79 3.58
N ASP A 256 10.23 6.17 3.20
CA ASP A 256 10.55 7.55 2.80
C ASP A 256 9.74 7.94 1.54
N VAL A 257 9.77 7.13 0.48
CA VAL A 257 8.92 7.33 -0.70
C VAL A 257 7.43 7.39 -0.32
N SER A 258 6.99 6.48 0.54
CA SER A 258 5.61 6.43 1.01
C SER A 258 5.20 7.70 1.74
N GLN A 259 6.03 8.21 2.65
CA GLN A 259 5.76 9.43 3.40
C GLN A 259 5.66 10.66 2.49
N PHE A 260 6.58 10.80 1.53
CA PHE A 260 6.52 11.89 0.55
C PHE A 260 5.32 11.76 -0.40
N CYS A 261 4.97 10.55 -0.86
CA CYS A 261 3.74 10.35 -1.64
C CYS A 261 2.50 10.79 -0.85
N GLU A 262 2.40 10.42 0.43
CA GLU A 262 1.28 10.82 1.27
C GLU A 262 1.22 12.35 1.45
N ALA A 263 2.37 12.98 1.68
CA ALA A 263 2.46 14.44 1.79
C ALA A 263 2.02 15.15 0.49
N ILE A 264 2.44 14.65 -0.68
CA ILE A 264 2.09 15.21 -1.99
C ILE A 264 0.58 15.14 -2.26
N PHE A 265 -0.11 14.08 -1.82
CA PHE A 265 -1.55 13.98 -1.95
C PHE A 265 -2.33 14.70 -0.84
N THR A 266 -1.68 15.00 0.27
CA THR A 266 -2.31 15.71 1.41
C THR A 266 -2.18 17.22 1.30
N TYR A 267 -1.03 17.72 0.88
CA TYR A 267 -0.70 19.15 0.92
C TYR A 267 -0.56 19.73 -0.50
N SER A 268 -1.06 20.93 -0.67
CA SER A 268 -0.64 21.78 -1.80
C SER A 268 0.84 22.14 -1.62
N GLU A 269 1.47 22.63 -2.68
CA GLU A 269 2.86 23.09 -2.63
C GLU A 269 3.05 24.24 -1.62
N ALA A 270 2.07 25.15 -1.54
CA ALA A 270 2.09 26.26 -0.59
C ALA A 270 2.01 25.78 0.86
N GLU A 271 1.06 24.87 1.17
CA GLU A 271 0.91 24.29 2.51
C GLU A 271 2.17 23.50 2.93
N PHE A 272 2.78 22.75 2.01
CA PHE A 272 3.99 22.00 2.30
C PHE A 272 5.20 22.94 2.51
N THR A 273 5.25 24.05 1.77
CA THR A 273 6.28 25.08 1.95
C THR A 273 6.14 25.80 3.30
N GLU A 274 4.92 26.03 3.80
CA GLU A 274 4.73 26.59 5.15
C GLU A 274 5.28 25.65 6.24
N LEU A 275 5.19 24.34 6.03
CA LEU A 275 5.67 23.33 6.99
C LEU A 275 7.18 23.10 6.92
N HIS A 276 7.77 23.14 5.73
CA HIS A 276 9.11 22.62 5.45
C HIS A 276 10.01 23.59 4.64
N GLY A 277 9.58 24.84 4.43
CA GLY A 277 10.30 25.79 3.57
C GLY A 277 11.74 26.06 3.99
N ASP A 278 12.05 25.95 5.28
CA ASP A 278 13.40 26.12 5.84
C ASP A 278 14.27 24.84 5.69
N GLU A 279 13.75 23.79 5.08
CA GLU A 279 14.37 22.47 4.97
C GLU A 279 14.68 22.13 3.50
N PRO A 280 15.79 22.62 2.93
CA PRO A 280 16.02 22.60 1.48
C PRO A 280 16.05 21.20 0.88
N VAL A 281 16.54 20.19 1.60
CA VAL A 281 16.59 18.80 1.11
C VAL A 281 15.20 18.18 1.09
N VAL A 282 14.37 18.45 2.10
CA VAL A 282 12.96 18.04 2.14
C VAL A 282 12.19 18.63 0.98
N MET A 283 12.35 19.96 0.77
CA MET A 283 11.69 20.65 -0.35
C MET A 283 12.15 20.11 -1.71
N ALA A 284 13.45 19.87 -1.90
CA ALA A 284 13.97 19.30 -3.14
C ALA A 284 13.38 17.91 -3.43
N LYS A 285 13.29 17.05 -2.42
CA LYS A 285 12.67 15.73 -2.54
C LYS A 285 11.18 15.82 -2.87
N PHE A 286 10.47 16.72 -2.19
CA PHE A 286 9.05 16.95 -2.46
C PHE A 286 8.82 17.37 -3.91
N HIS A 287 9.56 18.35 -4.40
CA HIS A 287 9.41 18.84 -5.77
C HIS A 287 9.75 17.77 -6.81
N VAL A 288 10.87 17.07 -6.64
CA VAL A 288 11.31 16.06 -7.60
C VAL A 288 10.31 14.90 -7.69
N LEU A 289 9.78 14.45 -6.55
CA LEU A 289 8.81 13.38 -6.52
C LEU A 289 7.43 13.83 -7.02
N ARG A 290 6.99 15.05 -6.66
CA ARG A 290 5.75 15.66 -7.15
C ARG A 290 5.73 15.77 -8.67
N GLU A 291 6.81 16.26 -9.29
CA GLU A 291 6.94 16.33 -10.74
C GLU A 291 6.96 14.93 -11.40
N ARG A 292 7.51 13.94 -10.72
CA ARG A 292 7.44 12.55 -11.21
C ARG A 292 6.02 12.00 -11.16
N ILE A 293 5.29 12.24 -10.07
CA ILE A 293 3.90 11.82 -9.90
C ILE A 293 2.97 12.50 -10.93
N LYS A 294 3.19 13.77 -11.24
CA LYS A 294 2.46 14.44 -12.33
C LYS A 294 2.63 13.73 -13.69
N LYS A 295 3.82 13.15 -13.96
CA LYS A 295 4.06 12.39 -15.20
C LYS A 295 3.27 11.08 -15.28
N TYR A 296 2.79 10.55 -14.16
CA TYR A 296 1.83 9.45 -14.15
C TYR A 296 0.41 9.90 -14.57
N GLY A 297 0.17 11.19 -14.70
CA GLY A 297 -1.12 11.76 -15.08
C GLY A 297 -1.97 12.26 -13.91
N PHE A 298 -1.41 12.34 -12.69
CA PHE A 298 -2.12 12.96 -11.57
C PHE A 298 -2.21 14.47 -11.75
N ASN A 299 -3.41 15.00 -11.50
CA ASN A 299 -3.62 16.45 -11.39
C ASN A 299 -3.34 16.86 -9.93
N LEU A 300 -2.17 17.45 -9.71
CA LEU A 300 -1.74 17.95 -8.39
C LEU A 300 -1.78 19.48 -8.42
N GLU A 301 -2.59 20.08 -7.56
CA GLU A 301 -2.68 21.53 -7.37
C GLU A 301 -1.43 22.12 -6.68
#